data_f4eeb45b14de2ae5c890d545268b37c0
#
_entry.id   f4eeb45b14de2ae5c890d545268b37c0
#
_cell.length_a   1.000
_cell.length_b   1.000
_cell.length_c   1.000
_cell.angle_alpha   90.00
_cell.angle_beta   90.00
_cell.angle_gamma   90.00
#
_symmetry.space_group_name_H-M   'P 1'
#
loop_
_entity.id
_entity.type
_entity.pdbx_description
1 polymer ?
#
loop_
_entity_poly.entity_id
_entity_poly.type
_entity_poly.pdbx_seq_one_letter_code
_entity_poly.pdbx_strand_id
1 'polypeptide(L)'
;YPEKAVIQPNTEGLSYTGNEKVWPYKNMAVPAPRGHKVPVPGDTQGAAMVIDLLLKRAAELGVQIRYETGATNLVVSEGAVVGVSWKHFTETGTIRAKAVVIAAGGFVMNPDMVAEYTPKLAEKPFVLGNTYDDGLGIRLGVSAGGATKHMDQAFITAPVYPPSILLTG
;
A
#
# COMPACT_ATOMS: atom_id res chain seq x y z
N TYR A 1 -0.67 -22.68 -15.37
CA TYR A 1 -1.72 -21.66 -15.50
C TYR A 1 -2.68 -22.13 -16.58
N PRO A 2 -4.01 -21.98 -16.41
CA PRO A 2 -4.94 -22.21 -17.50
C PRO A 2 -4.59 -21.25 -18.64
N GLU A 3 -4.67 -21.72 -19.87
CA GLU A 3 -4.32 -20.93 -21.06
C GLU A 3 -5.08 -19.60 -21.18
N LYS A 4 -6.16 -19.44 -20.40
CA LYS A 4 -7.02 -18.26 -20.37
C LYS A 4 -6.94 -17.45 -19.06
N ALA A 5 -5.96 -17.69 -18.21
CA ALA A 5 -5.85 -16.97 -16.94
C ALA A 5 -5.19 -15.59 -17.07
N VAL A 6 -4.79 -15.24 -18.26
CA VAL A 6 -4.09 -13.98 -18.50
C VAL A 6 -5.12 -12.92 -18.82
N ILE A 7 -5.21 -11.92 -17.97
CA ILE A 7 -5.98 -10.69 -18.19
C ILE A 7 -7.39 -10.97 -18.70
N GLN A 8 -8.24 -11.37 -17.80
CA GLN A 8 -9.65 -11.55 -18.15
C GLN A 8 -10.28 -10.17 -18.40
N PRO A 9 -11.00 -9.97 -19.51
CA PRO A 9 -11.73 -8.72 -19.75
C PRO A 9 -12.95 -8.56 -18.86
N ASN A 10 -13.18 -9.48 -17.94
CA ASN A 10 -14.23 -9.44 -16.94
C ASN A 10 -13.73 -8.86 -15.61
N THR A 11 -14.64 -8.69 -14.66
CA THR A 11 -14.38 -8.11 -13.35
C THR A 11 -13.67 -9.05 -12.37
N GLU A 12 -13.44 -10.30 -12.75
CA GLU A 12 -12.88 -11.34 -11.90
C GLU A 12 -11.57 -11.87 -12.44
N GLY A 13 -10.56 -11.93 -11.59
CA GLY A 13 -9.30 -12.61 -11.85
C GLY A 13 -9.17 -13.90 -11.06
N LEU A 14 -8.48 -14.89 -11.61
CA LEU A 14 -8.13 -16.10 -10.87
C LEU A 14 -6.87 -15.88 -10.05
N SER A 15 -6.94 -16.20 -8.77
CA SER A 15 -5.78 -16.23 -7.88
C SER A 15 -5.31 -17.65 -7.65
N TYR A 16 -4.01 -17.82 -7.73
CA TYR A 16 -3.33 -19.11 -7.57
C TYR A 16 -2.47 -19.10 -6.30
N THR A 17 -2.37 -20.23 -5.65
CA THR A 17 -1.48 -20.42 -4.49
C THR A 17 -0.03 -20.73 -4.93
N GLY A 18 0.16 -21.08 -6.17
CA GLY A 18 1.41 -21.63 -6.71
C GLY A 18 1.53 -23.16 -6.58
N ASN A 19 0.61 -23.79 -5.88
CA ASN A 19 0.63 -25.24 -5.60
C ASN A 19 -0.25 -26.05 -6.54
N GLU A 20 -1.01 -25.42 -7.40
CA GLU A 20 -2.01 -26.06 -8.26
C GLU A 20 -1.43 -27.07 -9.25
N LYS A 21 -0.13 -27.00 -9.54
CA LYS A 21 0.59 -27.94 -10.43
C LYS A 21 1.67 -28.75 -9.72
N VAL A 22 1.87 -28.54 -8.41
CA VAL A 22 2.94 -29.17 -7.62
C VAL A 22 2.38 -30.38 -6.87
N TRP A 23 3.00 -31.55 -7.07
CA TRP A 23 2.69 -32.72 -6.26
C TRP A 23 3.25 -32.55 -4.83
N PRO A 24 2.55 -32.93 -3.76
CA PRO A 24 1.22 -33.59 -3.73
C PRO A 24 0.02 -32.63 -3.72
N TYR A 25 0.24 -31.34 -3.79
CA TYR A 25 -0.78 -30.30 -3.52
C TYR A 25 -1.73 -30.06 -4.69
N LYS A 26 -1.38 -30.49 -5.91
CA LYS A 26 -2.17 -30.22 -7.12
C LYS A 26 -3.64 -30.65 -7.06
N ASN A 27 -3.96 -31.60 -6.19
CA ASN A 27 -5.34 -32.08 -6.02
C ASN A 27 -6.10 -31.36 -4.91
N MET A 28 -5.40 -30.53 -4.13
CA MET A 28 -5.95 -29.81 -2.98
C MET A 28 -6.02 -28.30 -3.23
N ALA A 29 -5.10 -27.78 -4.03
CA ALA A 29 -5.04 -26.37 -4.37
C ALA A 29 -5.86 -26.08 -5.61
N VAL A 30 -7.09 -25.63 -5.42
CA VAL A 30 -8.01 -25.28 -6.53
C VAL A 30 -7.95 -23.77 -6.75
N PRO A 31 -7.70 -23.31 -7.99
CA PRO A 31 -7.79 -21.89 -8.32
C PRO A 31 -9.20 -21.38 -8.03
N ALA A 32 -9.29 -20.18 -7.49
CA ALA A 32 -10.56 -19.53 -7.19
C ALA A 32 -10.56 -18.09 -7.67
N PRO A 33 -11.69 -17.56 -8.13
CA PRO A 33 -11.82 -16.14 -8.49
C PRO A 33 -11.76 -15.30 -7.21
N ARG A 34 -10.62 -14.66 -6.96
CA ARG A 34 -10.37 -13.79 -5.81
C ARG A 34 -9.98 -12.38 -6.22
N GLY A 35 -9.52 -12.21 -7.44
CA GLY A 35 -9.24 -10.89 -8.01
C GLY A 35 -10.53 -10.24 -8.49
N HIS A 36 -10.77 -9.02 -8.08
CA HIS A 36 -11.90 -8.21 -8.54
C HIS A 36 -11.36 -6.98 -9.25
N LYS A 37 -12.00 -6.62 -10.32
CA LYS A 37 -11.59 -5.54 -11.21
C LYS A 37 -12.79 -4.68 -11.55
N VAL A 38 -12.60 -3.36 -11.56
CA VAL A 38 -13.64 -2.44 -12.01
C VAL A 38 -13.84 -2.62 -13.52
N PRO A 39 -15.08 -2.81 -13.99
CA PRO A 39 -15.36 -3.01 -15.41
C PRO A 39 -15.25 -1.69 -16.18
N VAL A 40 -14.02 -1.32 -16.54
CA VAL A 40 -13.75 -0.13 -17.37
C VAL A 40 -13.30 -0.61 -18.74
N PRO A 41 -13.94 -0.17 -19.83
CA PRO A 41 -13.50 -0.50 -21.18
C PRO A 41 -12.06 -0.04 -21.44
N GLY A 42 -11.23 -0.92 -21.99
CA GLY A 42 -9.84 -0.64 -22.30
C GLY A 42 -8.85 -0.60 -21.12
N ASP A 43 -9.28 -0.85 -20.03
CA ASP A 43 -8.88 -1.11 -18.67
C ASP A 43 -7.40 -1.11 -18.26
N THR A 44 -6.86 0.04 -18.14
CA THR A 44 -5.69 0.31 -17.30
C THR A 44 -6.00 1.25 -16.12
N GLN A 45 -7.25 1.69 -15.98
CA GLN A 45 -7.64 2.78 -15.08
C GLN A 45 -8.73 2.44 -14.05
N GLY A 46 -9.00 1.17 -13.83
CA GLY A 46 -10.01 0.77 -12.86
C GLY A 46 -9.73 1.28 -11.44
N ALA A 47 -8.48 1.31 -11.02
CA ALA A 47 -8.08 1.87 -9.73
C ALA A 47 -8.34 3.40 -9.66
N ALA A 48 -8.08 4.14 -10.75
CA ALA A 48 -8.35 5.57 -10.81
C ALA A 48 -9.85 5.86 -10.62
N MET A 49 -10.72 5.10 -11.28
CA MET A 49 -12.17 5.24 -11.12
C MET A 49 -12.61 5.04 -9.65
N VAL A 50 -12.03 4.07 -8.94
CA VAL A 50 -12.32 3.88 -7.51
C VAL A 50 -11.90 5.10 -6.70
N ILE A 51 -10.73 5.65 -6.97
CA ILE A 51 -10.26 6.86 -6.29
C ILE A 51 -11.16 8.05 -6.58
N ASP A 52 -11.58 8.26 -7.83
CA ASP A 52 -12.47 9.36 -8.21
C ASP A 52 -13.82 9.26 -7.49
N LEU A 53 -14.38 8.06 -7.40
CA LEU A 53 -15.63 7.84 -6.66
C LEU A 53 -15.46 8.12 -5.15
N LEU A 54 -14.34 7.71 -4.56
CA LEU A 54 -14.04 7.98 -3.15
C LEU A 54 -13.83 9.48 -2.91
N LEU A 55 -13.11 10.17 -3.78
CA LEU A 55 -12.91 11.63 -3.70
C LEU A 55 -14.25 12.38 -3.79
N LYS A 56 -15.10 11.99 -4.73
CA LYS A 56 -16.45 12.54 -4.85
C LYS A 56 -17.24 12.34 -3.55
N ARG A 57 -17.23 11.12 -3.01
CA ARG A 57 -17.92 10.81 -1.76
C ARG A 57 -17.35 11.59 -0.57
N ALA A 58 -16.06 11.73 -0.48
CA ALA A 58 -15.39 12.54 0.54
C ALA A 58 -15.86 14.01 0.48
N ALA A 59 -15.91 14.59 -0.72
CA ALA A 59 -16.41 15.95 -0.93
C ALA A 59 -17.87 16.12 -0.50
N GLU A 60 -18.75 15.17 -0.86
CA GLU A 60 -20.16 15.17 -0.44
C GLU A 60 -20.33 15.13 1.09
N LEU A 61 -19.41 14.48 1.78
CA LEU A 61 -19.38 14.37 3.25
C LEU A 61 -18.66 15.55 3.93
N GLY A 62 -18.18 16.51 3.18
CA GLY A 62 -17.45 17.68 3.71
C GLY A 62 -16.04 17.34 4.22
N VAL A 63 -15.45 16.24 3.78
CA VAL A 63 -14.07 15.89 4.13
C VAL A 63 -13.11 16.87 3.49
N GLN A 64 -12.22 17.46 4.28
CA GLN A 64 -11.19 18.35 3.78
C GLN A 64 -9.95 17.54 3.40
N ILE A 65 -9.58 17.57 2.14
CA ILE A 65 -8.36 16.92 1.62
C ILE A 65 -7.32 18.02 1.39
N ARG A 66 -6.11 17.82 1.95
CA ARG A 66 -4.97 18.70 1.74
C ARG A 66 -3.91 17.96 0.94
N TYR A 67 -3.71 18.39 -0.28
CA TYR A 67 -2.65 17.86 -1.14
C TYR A 67 -1.30 18.48 -0.80
N GLU A 68 -0.23 17.80 -1.18
CA GLU A 68 1.17 18.24 -0.95
C GLU A 68 1.46 18.63 0.50
N THR A 69 0.69 18.03 1.44
CA THR A 69 0.76 18.33 2.85
C THR A 69 1.17 17.07 3.61
N GLY A 70 2.40 17.03 4.07
CA GLY A 70 2.95 15.90 4.83
C GLY A 70 2.71 16.05 6.32
N ALA A 71 2.27 14.98 6.98
CA ALA A 71 2.30 14.91 8.44
C ALA A 71 3.76 14.85 8.90
N THR A 72 4.10 15.59 9.97
CA THR A 72 5.46 15.61 10.51
C THR A 72 5.55 14.98 11.89
N ASN A 73 4.55 15.19 12.73
CA ASN A 73 4.51 14.65 14.10
C ASN A 73 3.06 14.41 14.54
N LEU A 74 2.88 13.47 15.44
CA LEU A 74 1.65 13.38 16.23
C LEU A 74 1.77 14.34 17.43
N VAL A 75 0.69 15.04 17.72
CA VAL A 75 0.60 15.90 18.92
C VAL A 75 0.05 15.06 20.04
N VAL A 76 0.85 14.87 21.07
CA VAL A 76 0.48 14.10 22.27
C VAL A 76 0.31 15.05 23.44
N SER A 77 -0.76 14.90 24.19
CA SER A 77 -1.05 15.62 25.42
C SER A 77 -1.60 14.65 26.45
N GLU A 78 -1.02 14.64 27.63
CA GLU A 78 -1.45 13.75 28.74
C GLU A 78 -1.56 12.27 28.34
N GLY A 79 -0.63 11.82 27.51
CA GLY A 79 -0.61 10.42 27.03
C GLY A 79 -1.60 10.09 25.90
N ALA A 80 -2.36 11.04 25.41
CA ALA A 80 -3.31 10.87 24.31
C ALA A 80 -2.86 11.64 23.06
N VAL A 81 -3.10 11.05 21.88
CA VAL A 81 -2.92 11.75 20.61
C VAL A 81 -4.09 12.70 20.42
N VAL A 82 -3.81 14.00 20.32
CA VAL A 82 -4.80 15.09 20.23
C VAL A 82 -4.72 15.87 18.93
N GLY A 83 -3.87 15.44 18.00
CA GLY A 83 -3.73 16.09 16.70
C GLY A 83 -2.53 15.63 15.91
N VAL A 84 -2.27 16.34 14.81
CA VAL A 84 -1.15 16.10 13.89
C VAL A 84 -0.52 17.44 13.50
N SER A 85 0.80 17.52 13.50
CA SER A 85 1.54 18.60 12.89
C SER A 85 1.78 18.29 11.42
N TRP A 86 1.74 19.30 10.59
CA TRP A 86 1.87 19.17 9.14
C TRP A 86 2.84 20.22 8.56
N LYS A 87 3.33 19.91 7.37
CA LYS A 87 4.13 20.80 6.54
C LYS A 87 3.61 20.79 5.11
N HIS A 88 3.44 21.96 4.54
CA HIS A 88 3.12 22.20 3.15
C HIS A 88 4.15 23.19 2.60
N PHE A 89 5.11 22.72 1.83
CA PHE A 89 6.30 23.48 1.39
C PHE A 89 7.02 24.15 2.57
N THR A 90 6.92 25.48 2.68
CA THR A 90 7.52 26.28 3.78
C THR A 90 6.57 26.51 4.94
N GLU A 91 5.29 26.27 4.75
CA GLU A 91 4.26 26.45 5.78
C GLU A 91 4.20 25.24 6.71
N THR A 92 3.98 25.50 7.98
CA THR A 92 3.77 24.47 8.99
C THR A 92 2.57 24.83 9.85
N GLY A 93 1.97 23.83 10.44
CA GLY A 93 0.85 24.04 11.33
C GLY A 93 0.45 22.78 12.07
N THR A 94 -0.62 22.90 12.85
CA THR A 94 -1.16 21.78 13.62
C THR A 94 -2.67 21.72 13.43
N ILE A 95 -3.17 20.50 13.28
CA ILE A 95 -4.60 20.21 13.27
C ILE A 95 -4.91 19.47 14.57
N ARG A 96 -5.83 19.97 15.35
CA ARG A 96 -6.37 19.27 16.52
C ARG A 96 -7.46 18.30 16.07
N ALA A 97 -7.43 17.09 16.63
CA ALA A 97 -8.38 16.05 16.30
C ALA A 97 -8.71 15.21 17.54
N LYS A 98 -9.90 14.66 17.57
CA LYS A 98 -10.32 13.70 18.62
C LYS A 98 -9.65 12.34 18.45
N ALA A 99 -9.26 12.00 17.23
CA ALA A 99 -8.54 10.78 16.89
C ALA A 99 -7.74 11.01 15.60
N VAL A 100 -6.67 10.26 15.43
CA VAL A 100 -5.84 10.26 14.21
C VAL A 100 -5.74 8.83 13.70
N VAL A 101 -6.05 8.64 12.41
CA VAL A 101 -5.86 7.37 11.71
C VAL A 101 -4.59 7.49 10.87
N ILE A 102 -3.65 6.57 11.06
CA ILE A 102 -2.44 6.48 10.26
C ILE A 102 -2.70 5.49 9.13
N ALA A 103 -2.70 5.98 7.89
CA ALA A 103 -2.89 5.20 6.68
C ALA A 103 -1.80 5.55 5.64
N ALA A 104 -0.55 5.68 6.10
CA ALA A 104 0.57 6.24 5.36
C ALA A 104 1.48 5.19 4.71
N GLY A 105 0.95 3.98 4.44
CA GLY A 105 1.68 2.93 3.76
C GLY A 105 2.79 2.28 4.60
N GLY A 106 3.69 1.60 3.90
CA GLY A 106 4.81 0.87 4.47
C GLY A 106 6.13 1.63 4.45
N PHE A 107 7.24 0.88 4.33
CA PHE A 107 8.59 1.46 4.36
C PHE A 107 9.49 1.01 3.21
N VAL A 108 8.93 0.44 2.16
CA VAL A 108 9.70 -0.14 1.05
C VAL A 108 10.61 0.86 0.34
N MET A 109 10.28 2.15 0.39
CA MET A 109 11.07 3.25 -0.16
C MET A 109 12.07 3.86 0.83
N ASN A 110 12.19 3.28 2.04
CA ASN A 110 13.19 3.68 3.02
C ASN A 110 14.32 2.64 3.09
N PRO A 111 15.48 2.87 2.44
CA PRO A 111 16.54 1.89 2.37
C PRO A 111 17.09 1.50 3.75
N ASP A 112 17.10 2.41 4.71
CA ASP A 112 17.61 2.14 6.06
C ASP A 112 16.67 1.17 6.79
N MET A 113 15.36 1.41 6.72
CA MET A 113 14.37 0.50 7.32
C MET A 113 14.34 -0.85 6.59
N VAL A 114 14.51 -0.87 5.26
CA VAL A 114 14.62 -2.12 4.51
C VAL A 114 15.85 -2.91 4.91
N ALA A 115 16.99 -2.25 5.08
CA ALA A 115 18.22 -2.90 5.54
C ALA A 115 18.10 -3.42 6.99
N GLU A 116 17.42 -2.69 7.85
CA GLU A 116 17.21 -3.07 9.25
C GLU A 116 16.24 -4.25 9.39
N TYR A 117 15.07 -4.16 8.78
CA TYR A 117 13.98 -5.11 9.03
C TYR A 117 13.91 -6.26 8.01
N THR A 118 14.30 -6.01 6.76
CA THR A 118 14.25 -6.98 5.67
C THR A 118 15.55 -7.03 4.87
N PRO A 119 16.71 -7.33 5.50
CA PRO A 119 18.02 -7.21 4.88
C PRO A 119 18.20 -8.02 3.59
N LYS A 120 17.49 -9.15 3.45
CA LYS A 120 17.49 -9.95 2.22
C LYS A 120 16.91 -9.20 1.01
N LEU A 121 16.10 -8.17 1.23
CA LEU A 121 15.54 -7.32 0.18
C LEU A 121 16.42 -6.11 -0.12
N ALA A 122 17.25 -5.68 0.84
CA ALA A 122 18.15 -4.54 0.67
C ALA A 122 19.16 -4.72 -0.49
N GLU A 123 19.48 -5.96 -0.81
CA GLU A 123 20.37 -6.32 -1.93
C GLU A 123 19.68 -6.22 -3.30
N LYS A 124 18.38 -5.98 -3.34
CA LYS A 124 17.59 -5.95 -4.58
C LYS A 124 17.36 -4.51 -5.03
N PRO A 125 17.82 -4.13 -6.23
CA PRO A 125 17.79 -2.73 -6.67
C PRO A 125 16.39 -2.24 -7.11
N PHE A 126 15.44 -3.16 -7.31
CA PHE A 126 14.11 -2.84 -7.82
C PHE A 126 13.05 -2.93 -6.75
N VAL A 127 12.49 -1.78 -6.40
CA VAL A 127 11.37 -1.66 -5.48
C VAL A 127 10.16 -1.15 -6.25
N LEU A 128 9.04 -1.83 -6.10
CA LEU A 128 7.75 -1.35 -6.58
C LEU A 128 6.94 -0.88 -5.38
N GLY A 129 6.57 0.39 -5.39
CA GLY A 129 5.81 0.99 -4.31
C GLY A 129 5.55 2.47 -4.58
N ASN A 130 4.75 3.06 -3.73
CA ASN A 130 4.56 4.51 -3.73
C ASN A 130 5.84 5.16 -3.18
N THR A 131 6.29 6.25 -3.79
CA THR A 131 7.46 7.02 -3.34
C THR A 131 7.37 7.48 -1.89
N TYR A 132 6.18 7.57 -1.35
CA TYR A 132 5.94 7.95 0.05
C TYR A 132 5.79 6.76 1.00
N ASP A 133 6.05 5.53 0.57
CA ASP A 133 6.16 4.36 1.44
C ASP A 133 7.52 4.36 2.17
N ASP A 134 7.80 5.45 2.88
CA ASP A 134 9.07 5.76 3.54
C ASP A 134 9.11 5.39 5.03
N GLY A 135 8.05 4.76 5.53
CA GLY A 135 7.94 4.36 6.93
C GLY A 135 7.57 5.48 7.89
N LEU A 136 7.23 6.67 7.40
CA LEU A 136 6.87 7.80 8.27
C LEU A 136 5.70 7.46 9.19
N GLY A 137 4.64 6.83 8.67
CA GLY A 137 3.48 6.43 9.47
C GLY A 137 3.86 5.51 10.64
N ILE A 138 4.75 4.55 10.39
CA ILE A 138 5.25 3.63 11.42
C ILE A 138 6.00 4.40 12.50
N ARG A 139 6.93 5.28 12.10
CA ARG A 139 7.70 6.12 13.04
C ARG A 139 6.81 7.05 13.87
N LEU A 140 5.79 7.63 13.25
CA LEU A 140 4.79 8.47 13.96
C LEU A 140 4.03 7.65 15.00
N GLY A 141 3.60 6.43 14.65
CA GLY A 141 2.94 5.55 15.60
C GLY A 141 3.82 5.18 16.78
N VAL A 142 5.08 4.81 16.51
CA VAL A 142 6.07 4.50 17.56
C VAL A 142 6.35 5.71 18.45
N SER A 143 6.50 6.90 17.87
CA SER A 143 6.74 8.13 18.64
C SER A 143 5.61 8.50 19.60
N ALA A 144 4.40 8.02 19.32
CA ALA A 144 3.24 8.19 20.18
C ALA A 144 3.05 7.03 21.19
N GLY A 145 4.05 6.15 21.33
CA GLY A 145 4.00 5.02 22.29
C GLY A 145 3.47 3.71 21.67
N GLY A 146 3.26 3.66 20.37
CA GLY A 146 2.88 2.45 19.66
C GLY A 146 4.03 1.43 19.59
N ALA A 147 3.68 0.16 19.41
CA ALA A 147 4.63 -0.93 19.18
C ALA A 147 4.53 -1.45 17.74
N THR A 148 5.64 -1.97 17.23
CA THR A 148 5.70 -2.64 15.94
C THR A 148 5.64 -4.15 16.09
N LYS A 149 5.11 -4.84 15.07
CA LYS A 149 5.06 -6.29 15.01
C LYS A 149 5.27 -6.75 13.57
N HIS A 150 5.97 -7.86 13.39
CA HIS A 150 6.21 -8.47 12.09
C HIS A 150 6.91 -7.56 11.06
N MET A 151 7.81 -6.70 11.54
CA MET A 151 8.59 -5.80 10.68
C MET A 151 9.53 -6.55 9.73
N ASP A 152 9.91 -7.78 10.08
CA ASP A 152 10.75 -8.69 9.32
C ASP A 152 10.01 -9.39 8.16
N GLN A 153 8.71 -9.17 8.04
CA GLN A 153 7.89 -9.80 7.00
C GLN A 153 7.65 -8.84 5.85
N ALA A 154 7.95 -9.31 4.64
CA ALA A 154 7.71 -8.57 3.41
C ALA A 154 6.77 -9.34 2.49
N PHE A 155 5.91 -8.62 1.80
CA PHE A 155 5.05 -9.18 0.78
C PHE A 155 5.64 -8.87 -0.60
N ILE A 156 5.98 -9.92 -1.35
CA ILE A 156 6.53 -9.81 -2.71
C ILE A 156 5.45 -10.29 -3.68
N THR A 157 4.92 -9.36 -4.47
CA THR A 157 3.80 -9.67 -5.39
C THR A 157 4.26 -10.01 -6.80
N ALA A 158 5.31 -9.36 -7.28
CA ALA A 158 5.80 -9.51 -8.64
C ALA A 158 7.32 -9.42 -8.69
N PRO A 159 8.03 -10.55 -8.66
CA PRO A 159 9.48 -10.53 -8.89
C PRO A 159 9.74 -10.15 -10.35
N VAL A 160 10.44 -9.06 -10.55
CA VAL A 160 10.86 -8.57 -11.88
C VAL A 160 12.36 -8.75 -12.02
N TYR A 161 12.79 -9.39 -13.10
CA TYR A 161 14.20 -9.53 -13.44
C TYR A 161 14.55 -8.58 -14.60
N PRO A 162 15.48 -7.63 -14.41
CA PRO A 162 15.90 -6.74 -15.51
C PRO A 162 16.50 -7.55 -16.68
N PRO A 163 16.26 -7.18 -17.94
CA PRO A 163 15.56 -5.97 -18.40
C PRO A 163 14.03 -6.11 -18.54
N SER A 164 13.43 -7.08 -17.89
CA SER A 164 11.98 -7.27 -17.94
C SER A 164 11.27 -6.01 -17.45
N ILE A 165 10.25 -5.61 -18.18
CA ILE A 165 9.38 -4.50 -17.82
C ILE A 165 8.11 -5.12 -17.26
N LEU A 166 7.66 -4.64 -16.09
CA LEU A 166 6.34 -4.98 -15.61
C LEU A 166 5.33 -4.30 -16.53
N LEU A 167 4.69 -5.11 -17.38
CA LEU A 167 3.57 -4.64 -18.17
C LEU A 167 2.38 -4.54 -17.23
N THR A 168 2.04 -3.33 -16.85
CA THR A 168 0.76 -3.05 -16.20
C THR A 168 -0.33 -3.21 -17.25
N GLY A 169 -1.06 -4.30 -17.15
CA GLY A 169 -2.28 -4.51 -17.94
C GLY A 169 -3.44 -3.70 -17.40
#